data_d9e0db9ff8697c8bf81ee66687feb74b
#
_entry.id   d9e0db9ff8697c8bf81ee66687feb74b
#
_cell.length_a   1.000
_cell.length_b   1.000
_cell.length_c   1.000
_cell.angle_alpha   90.00
_cell.angle_beta   90.00
_cell.angle_gamma   90.00
#
_symmetry.space_group_name_H-M   'P 1'
#
loop_
_entity.id
_entity.type
_entity.pdbx_description
1 polymer ?
#
loop_
_entity_poly.entity_id
_entity_poly.type
_entity_poly.pdbx_seq_one_letter_code
_entity_poly.pdbx_strand_id
1 'polypeptide(L)'
;MRILHLAKYYWPRSGGMERVVQGLAEGAAGLGHEVEVVAVETTLGGSRDAGRQRSSVRRAFSFGALGSQEIAPGYIAAAWKRADVIHVHHPHPLADVACLLRAWRTPVVVTQHADARRGMYRPSARLVLRRAKAVVVPSRAHVALSTELIGFEGKVEVIPFGIDERRWMFVPPPPPDAPARAIFIGRLVPYKGVDILLRALERVPDLRLEVVGTGPELPRLRTLAQALAVSDRVRWWGEYPDDDLPRRMADADFLVLPSVTVEEMFGLVVLEAMAAGRPVITTALPSAVREVNVPGTTGLEVPLRDVGALAQALSTLAHDPALRHRLGQAGQRRVAEHFTQSTMAERHVALYQRILENPRGKE
;
A
#
# COMPACT_ATOMS: atom_id res chain seq x y z
N MET A 1 16.07 -14.95 14.75
CA MET A 1 15.77 -15.70 13.50
C MET A 1 16.42 -14.99 12.33
N ARG A 2 16.79 -15.74 11.29
CA ARG A 2 17.20 -15.20 9.99
C ARG A 2 16.00 -15.26 9.04
N ILE A 3 15.54 -14.11 8.60
CA ILE A 3 14.37 -13.94 7.75
C ILE A 3 14.83 -13.48 6.38
N LEU A 4 14.44 -14.20 5.32
CA LEU A 4 14.73 -13.83 3.95
C LEU A 4 13.47 -13.40 3.23
N HIS A 5 13.36 -12.12 2.89
CA HIS A 5 12.29 -11.59 2.07
C HIS A 5 12.64 -11.68 0.58
N LEU A 6 11.73 -12.23 -0.21
CA LEU A 6 11.81 -12.28 -1.67
C LEU A 6 10.78 -11.30 -2.25
N ALA A 7 11.24 -10.13 -2.66
CA ALA A 7 10.41 -9.03 -3.15
C ALA A 7 10.74 -8.66 -4.59
N LYS A 8 9.80 -8.07 -5.32
CA LYS A 8 10.03 -7.62 -6.69
C LYS A 8 10.92 -6.40 -6.70
N TYR A 9 10.56 -5.38 -5.93
CA TYR A 9 11.30 -4.14 -5.78
C TYR A 9 11.40 -3.78 -4.29
N TYR A 10 12.29 -2.85 -3.99
CA TYR A 10 12.51 -2.35 -2.65
C TYR A 10 12.90 -0.86 -2.73
N TRP A 11 12.82 -0.17 -1.58
CA TRP A 11 13.27 1.23 -1.48
C TRP A 11 14.68 1.41 -2.11
N PRO A 12 15.01 2.51 -2.85
CA PRO A 12 14.26 3.76 -2.95
C PRO A 12 13.13 3.77 -3.99
N ARG A 13 12.84 2.65 -4.67
CA ARG A 13 11.69 2.58 -5.54
C ARG A 13 10.41 2.68 -4.72
N SER A 14 9.61 3.72 -4.99
CA SER A 14 8.39 4.01 -4.26
C SER A 14 7.17 3.29 -4.84
N GLY A 15 6.36 2.69 -3.99
CA GLY A 15 5.12 2.00 -4.31
C GLY A 15 4.50 1.39 -3.05
N GLY A 16 3.24 1.01 -3.11
CA GLY A 16 2.54 0.44 -1.94
C GLY A 16 3.15 -0.85 -1.45
N MET A 17 3.50 -1.77 -2.36
CA MET A 17 4.11 -3.05 -2.02
C MET A 17 5.51 -2.84 -1.42
N GLU A 18 6.32 -1.99 -2.05
CA GLU A 18 7.69 -1.68 -1.65
C GLU A 18 7.75 -1.11 -0.23
N ARG A 19 6.81 -0.22 0.11
CA ARG A 19 6.68 0.34 1.47
C ARG A 19 6.29 -0.72 2.50
N VAL A 20 5.37 -1.62 2.16
CA VAL A 20 4.99 -2.73 3.05
C VAL A 20 6.17 -3.66 3.30
N VAL A 21 6.92 -4.03 2.25
CA VAL A 21 8.12 -4.88 2.40
C VAL A 21 9.17 -4.19 3.25
N GLN A 22 9.42 -2.90 3.00
CA GLN A 22 10.36 -2.10 3.78
C GLN A 22 9.94 -2.04 5.25
N GLY A 23 8.69 -1.66 5.51
CA GLY A 23 8.16 -1.56 6.87
C GLY A 23 8.25 -2.89 7.63
N LEU A 24 7.95 -4.00 6.96
CA LEU A 24 8.05 -5.32 7.57
C LEU A 24 9.50 -5.72 7.85
N ALA A 25 10.41 -5.51 6.89
CA ALA A 25 11.82 -5.84 7.05
C ALA A 25 12.49 -5.02 8.16
N GLU A 26 12.29 -3.71 8.14
CA GLU A 26 12.83 -2.79 9.16
C GLU A 26 12.21 -3.03 10.54
N GLY A 27 10.90 -3.30 10.60
CA GLY A 27 10.22 -3.64 11.84
C GLY A 27 10.74 -4.94 12.45
N ALA A 28 10.88 -6.01 11.66
CA ALA A 28 11.42 -7.28 12.14
C ALA A 28 12.90 -7.17 12.56
N ALA A 29 13.71 -6.38 11.82
CA ALA A 29 15.09 -6.09 12.22
C ALA A 29 15.15 -5.27 13.52
N GLY A 30 14.20 -4.34 13.72
CA GLY A 30 14.04 -3.58 14.96
C GLY A 30 13.70 -4.47 16.18
N LEU A 31 13.06 -5.60 15.95
CA LEU A 31 12.77 -6.63 16.98
C LEU A 31 13.97 -7.59 17.23
N GLY A 32 15.15 -7.29 16.68
CA GLY A 32 16.38 -8.05 16.90
C GLY A 32 16.54 -9.27 15.99
N HIS A 33 15.85 -9.33 14.86
CA HIS A 33 16.00 -10.41 13.89
C HIS A 33 16.98 -10.03 12.78
N GLU A 34 17.70 -11.02 12.25
CA GLU A 34 18.55 -10.86 11.08
C GLU A 34 17.67 -10.92 9.83
N VAL A 35 17.54 -9.79 9.14
CA VAL A 35 16.64 -9.66 7.99
C VAL A 35 17.44 -9.34 6.73
N GLU A 36 17.23 -10.14 5.69
CA GLU A 36 17.78 -9.89 4.35
C GLU A 36 16.65 -9.81 3.33
N VAL A 37 16.70 -8.78 2.46
CA VAL A 37 15.74 -8.59 1.37
C VAL A 37 16.45 -8.82 0.05
N VAL A 38 15.89 -9.66 -0.81
CA VAL A 38 16.31 -9.80 -2.22
C VAL A 38 15.29 -9.08 -3.10
N ALA A 39 15.77 -8.13 -3.89
CA ALA A 39 14.95 -7.33 -4.79
C ALA A 39 15.62 -7.16 -6.15
N VAL A 40 14.84 -6.75 -7.16
CA VAL A 40 15.34 -6.42 -8.50
C VAL A 40 15.78 -4.96 -8.54
N GLU A 41 16.96 -4.72 -9.19
CA GLU A 41 17.47 -3.37 -9.50
C GLU A 41 17.36 -3.11 -11.00
N THR A 42 16.76 -1.98 -11.37
CA THR A 42 16.53 -1.60 -12.77
C THR A 42 17.42 -0.47 -13.25
N THR A 43 18.19 0.17 -12.35
CA THR A 43 19.07 1.30 -12.68
C THR A 43 20.53 0.89 -12.66
N LEU A 44 21.27 1.27 -13.71
CA LEU A 44 22.73 1.14 -13.76
C LEU A 44 23.36 2.13 -12.76
N GLY A 45 24.04 1.59 -11.75
CA GLY A 45 24.71 2.42 -10.73
C GLY A 45 24.27 2.15 -9.30
N GLY A 46 23.24 1.32 -9.11
CA GLY A 46 22.73 0.89 -7.82
C GLY A 46 22.40 2.08 -6.88
N SER A 47 21.24 2.10 -6.30
CA SER A 47 21.02 3.01 -5.19
C SER A 47 21.92 2.58 -4.03
N ARG A 48 22.88 3.39 -3.67
CA ARG A 48 23.66 3.19 -2.43
C ARG A 48 22.68 3.30 -1.28
N ASP A 49 22.48 2.19 -0.58
CA ASP A 49 21.72 2.18 0.66
C ASP A 49 22.46 3.13 1.63
N ALA A 50 21.94 4.35 1.76
CA ALA A 50 22.51 5.35 2.67
C ALA A 50 22.19 4.90 4.09
N GLY A 51 23.10 4.16 4.74
CA GLY A 51 23.36 4.02 6.18
C GLY A 51 22.23 4.02 7.23
N ARG A 52 20.97 4.05 6.83
CA ARG A 52 19.80 4.16 7.71
C ARG A 52 18.99 2.86 7.89
N GLN A 53 19.32 1.79 7.16
CA GLN A 53 18.54 0.57 7.19
C GLN A 53 19.11 -0.42 8.20
N ARG A 54 18.24 -1.07 8.96
CA ARG A 54 18.56 -2.16 9.88
C ARG A 54 18.59 -3.52 9.18
N SER A 55 17.87 -3.64 8.07
CA SER A 55 17.85 -4.82 7.21
C SER A 55 18.94 -4.75 6.14
N SER A 56 19.48 -5.90 5.73
CA SER A 56 20.41 -6.00 4.59
C SER A 56 19.64 -6.19 3.28
N VAL A 57 20.10 -5.55 2.19
CA VAL A 57 19.42 -5.63 0.89
C VAL A 57 20.38 -6.14 -0.18
N ARG A 58 19.96 -7.16 -0.93
CA ARG A 58 20.65 -7.66 -2.12
C ARG A 58 19.84 -7.31 -3.36
N ARG A 59 20.49 -6.66 -4.29
CA ARG A 59 19.87 -6.22 -5.53
C ARG A 59 20.37 -7.07 -6.70
N ALA A 60 19.43 -7.70 -7.40
CA ALA A 60 19.70 -8.42 -8.63
C ALA A 60 19.44 -7.50 -9.83
N PHE A 61 20.46 -7.24 -10.64
CA PHE A 61 20.32 -6.36 -11.80
C PHE A 61 19.38 -6.96 -12.85
N SER A 62 18.49 -6.13 -13.38
CA SER A 62 17.59 -6.48 -14.50
C SER A 62 18.22 -6.10 -15.83
N PHE A 63 18.22 -7.05 -16.76
CA PHE A 63 18.65 -6.84 -18.16
C PHE A 63 17.51 -6.33 -19.05
N GLY A 64 16.34 -6.06 -18.48
CA GLY A 64 15.14 -5.62 -19.17
C GLY A 64 13.90 -6.30 -18.64
N ALA A 65 12.75 -6.01 -19.25
CA ALA A 65 11.47 -6.55 -18.80
C ALA A 65 10.67 -7.18 -19.94
N LEU A 66 10.00 -8.29 -19.67
CA LEU A 66 9.00 -8.88 -20.55
C LEU A 66 7.61 -8.56 -19.98
N GLY A 67 6.96 -7.52 -20.53
CA GLY A 67 5.74 -6.95 -19.97
C GLY A 67 5.98 -6.31 -18.60
N SER A 68 5.35 -6.80 -17.56
CA SER A 68 5.55 -6.31 -16.20
C SER A 68 6.59 -7.10 -15.39
N GLN A 69 7.28 -8.07 -15.99
CA GLN A 69 8.23 -8.96 -15.32
C GLN A 69 9.66 -8.65 -15.74
N GLU A 70 10.52 -8.45 -14.75
CA GLU A 70 11.94 -8.19 -14.94
C GLU A 70 12.70 -9.48 -15.29
N ILE A 71 13.73 -9.35 -16.13
CA ILE A 71 14.66 -10.42 -16.47
C ILE A 71 15.91 -10.22 -15.63
N ALA A 72 15.97 -10.86 -14.48
CA ALA A 72 17.06 -10.74 -13.51
C ALA A 72 17.57 -12.12 -13.07
N PRO A 73 18.37 -12.82 -13.87
CA PRO A 73 18.83 -14.19 -13.56
C PRO A 73 19.64 -14.27 -12.27
N GLY A 74 20.36 -13.21 -11.92
CA GLY A 74 21.07 -13.10 -10.64
C GLY A 74 20.17 -13.15 -9.39
N TYR A 75 18.86 -12.96 -9.55
CA TYR A 75 17.90 -12.99 -8.44
C TYR A 75 17.89 -14.37 -7.74
N ILE A 76 17.92 -15.45 -8.50
CA ILE A 76 17.90 -16.82 -7.97
C ILE A 76 19.17 -17.06 -7.14
N ALA A 77 20.34 -16.66 -7.64
CA ALA A 77 21.59 -16.77 -6.91
C ALA A 77 21.62 -15.90 -5.64
N ALA A 78 21.10 -14.65 -5.74
CA ALA A 78 20.97 -13.75 -4.60
C ALA A 78 20.05 -14.33 -3.50
N ALA A 79 19.00 -15.05 -3.91
CA ALA A 79 18.07 -15.71 -2.99
C ALA A 79 18.70 -16.96 -2.31
N TRP A 80 19.87 -17.42 -2.72
CA TRP A 80 20.52 -18.67 -2.20
C TRP A 80 21.26 -18.42 -0.88
N LYS A 81 20.53 -18.04 0.17
CA LYS A 81 21.04 -17.72 1.49
C LYS A 81 20.45 -18.63 2.58
N ARG A 82 21.21 -18.85 3.66
CA ARG A 82 20.66 -19.51 4.84
C ARG A 82 19.60 -18.61 5.49
N ALA A 83 18.43 -19.16 5.67
CA ALA A 83 17.32 -18.50 6.36
C ALA A 83 16.57 -19.53 7.20
N ASP A 84 16.01 -19.09 8.30
CA ASP A 84 15.14 -19.88 9.14
C ASP A 84 13.71 -19.85 8.60
N VAL A 85 13.31 -18.72 7.95
CA VAL A 85 12.04 -18.53 7.24
C VAL A 85 12.30 -17.79 5.92
N ILE A 86 11.63 -18.22 4.85
CA ILE A 86 11.55 -17.50 3.57
C ILE A 86 10.17 -16.85 3.47
N HIS A 87 10.16 -15.54 3.25
CA HIS A 87 8.93 -14.78 3.06
C HIS A 87 8.85 -14.25 1.62
N VAL A 88 7.90 -14.77 0.85
CA VAL A 88 7.67 -14.40 -0.55
C VAL A 88 6.58 -13.35 -0.64
N HIS A 89 6.80 -12.28 -1.43
CA HIS A 89 5.81 -11.24 -1.68
C HIS A 89 5.19 -11.40 -3.07
N HIS A 90 3.96 -11.89 -3.15
CA HIS A 90 3.22 -12.12 -4.39
C HIS A 90 2.47 -10.89 -4.90
N PRO A 91 2.35 -10.75 -6.25
CA PRO A 91 2.84 -11.64 -7.30
C PRO A 91 4.27 -11.33 -7.74
N HIS A 92 5.15 -12.35 -7.75
CA HIS A 92 6.54 -12.20 -8.22
C HIS A 92 7.12 -13.52 -8.76
N PRO A 93 7.06 -13.80 -10.09
CA PRO A 93 7.50 -15.08 -10.67
C PRO A 93 8.96 -15.47 -10.42
N LEU A 94 9.89 -14.52 -10.39
CA LEU A 94 11.30 -14.84 -10.05
C LEU A 94 11.44 -15.32 -8.61
N ALA A 95 10.69 -14.73 -7.68
CA ALA A 95 10.66 -15.18 -6.29
C ALA A 95 10.03 -16.58 -6.18
N ASP A 96 9.00 -16.88 -6.99
CA ASP A 96 8.40 -18.20 -7.05
C ASP A 96 9.43 -19.25 -7.45
N VAL A 97 10.16 -19.01 -8.56
CA VAL A 97 11.20 -19.92 -9.05
C VAL A 97 12.30 -20.07 -7.99
N ALA A 98 12.81 -18.98 -7.44
CA ALA A 98 13.84 -19.02 -6.40
C ALA A 98 13.39 -19.80 -5.16
N CYS A 99 12.15 -19.59 -4.73
CA CYS A 99 11.53 -20.30 -3.64
C CYS A 99 11.41 -21.80 -3.92
N LEU A 100 10.88 -22.19 -5.08
CA LEU A 100 10.68 -23.59 -5.47
C LEU A 100 11.98 -24.36 -5.59
N LEU A 101 13.04 -23.76 -6.10
CA LEU A 101 14.35 -24.37 -6.23
C LEU A 101 15.03 -24.60 -4.88
N ARG A 102 14.73 -23.78 -3.88
CA ARG A 102 15.47 -23.77 -2.61
C ARG A 102 14.72 -24.36 -1.42
N ALA A 103 13.42 -24.22 -1.36
CA ALA A 103 12.64 -24.35 -0.14
C ALA A 103 12.36 -25.80 0.31
N TRP A 104 13.25 -26.75 0.06
CA TRP A 104 13.00 -28.15 0.46
C TRP A 104 12.96 -28.36 1.99
N ARG A 105 13.64 -27.52 2.75
CA ARG A 105 13.75 -27.66 4.21
C ARG A 105 13.39 -26.40 5.00
N THR A 106 13.34 -25.22 4.33
CA THR A 106 13.03 -23.93 4.99
C THR A 106 11.54 -23.63 4.88
N PRO A 107 10.84 -23.33 5.98
CA PRO A 107 9.45 -22.88 5.95
C PRO A 107 9.26 -21.66 5.07
N VAL A 108 8.15 -21.65 4.33
CA VAL A 108 7.77 -20.54 3.44
C VAL A 108 6.52 -19.89 3.97
N VAL A 109 6.53 -18.55 4.03
CA VAL A 109 5.37 -17.70 4.22
C VAL A 109 5.18 -16.87 2.95
N VAL A 110 3.96 -16.64 2.55
CA VAL A 110 3.62 -15.80 1.39
C VAL A 110 2.78 -14.64 1.88
N THR A 111 3.15 -13.40 1.55
CA THR A 111 2.21 -12.28 1.60
C THR A 111 1.65 -12.04 0.21
N GLN A 112 0.33 -12.16 0.07
CA GLN A 112 -0.38 -11.86 -1.16
C GLN A 112 -0.84 -10.40 -1.15
N HIS A 113 -0.19 -9.57 -1.98
CA HIS A 113 -0.56 -8.16 -2.13
C HIS A 113 -1.70 -7.98 -3.15
N ALA A 114 -1.79 -8.86 -4.13
CA ALA A 114 -2.84 -8.92 -5.15
C ALA A 114 -2.80 -10.28 -5.84
N ASP A 115 -3.87 -10.66 -6.51
CA ASP A 115 -3.89 -11.81 -7.41
C ASP A 115 -3.01 -11.55 -8.66
N ALA A 116 -2.41 -12.59 -9.20
CA ALA A 116 -1.68 -12.52 -10.45
C ALA A 116 -2.64 -12.28 -11.62
N ARG A 117 -2.51 -11.14 -12.30
CA ARG A 117 -3.43 -10.70 -13.35
C ARG A 117 -3.43 -11.55 -14.62
N ARG A 118 -2.43 -12.42 -14.86
CA ARG A 118 -2.27 -13.20 -16.09
C ARG A 118 -2.08 -14.67 -15.79
N GLY A 119 -2.82 -15.52 -16.52
CA GLY A 119 -2.89 -16.97 -16.36
C GLY A 119 -1.55 -17.70 -16.41
N MET A 120 -0.53 -17.14 -17.11
CA MET A 120 0.80 -17.77 -17.27
C MET A 120 1.58 -17.89 -15.93
N TYR A 121 1.30 -17.05 -14.95
CA TYR A 121 2.00 -17.08 -13.63
C TYR A 121 1.25 -17.87 -12.56
N ARG A 122 -0.01 -18.20 -12.80
CA ARG A 122 -0.84 -18.97 -11.85
C ARG A 122 -0.25 -20.32 -11.42
N PRO A 123 0.40 -21.11 -12.32
CA PRO A 123 0.96 -22.39 -11.92
C PRO A 123 2.09 -22.27 -10.89
N SER A 124 3.06 -21.34 -11.10
CA SER A 124 4.17 -21.14 -10.15
C SER A 124 3.66 -20.59 -8.82
N ALA A 125 2.76 -19.61 -8.84
CA ALA A 125 2.12 -19.06 -7.65
C ALA A 125 1.39 -20.15 -6.85
N ARG A 126 0.56 -20.99 -7.50
CA ARG A 126 -0.11 -22.10 -6.83
C ARG A 126 0.84 -23.13 -6.21
N LEU A 127 1.96 -23.43 -6.87
CA LEU A 127 2.97 -24.32 -6.30
C LEU A 127 3.60 -23.72 -5.04
N VAL A 128 3.90 -22.44 -5.04
CA VAL A 128 4.42 -21.75 -3.85
C VAL A 128 3.37 -21.69 -2.75
N LEU A 129 2.09 -21.37 -3.06
CA LEU A 129 0.99 -21.40 -2.09
C LEU A 129 0.78 -22.79 -1.48
N ARG A 130 0.86 -23.87 -2.30
CA ARG A 130 0.80 -25.26 -1.76
C ARG A 130 1.92 -25.52 -0.78
N ARG A 131 3.11 -25.01 -1.05
CA ARG A 131 4.29 -25.20 -0.21
C ARG A 131 4.31 -24.30 1.01
N ALA A 132 3.66 -23.16 0.96
CA ALA A 132 3.62 -22.21 2.06
C ALA A 132 3.00 -22.83 3.31
N LYS A 133 3.60 -22.53 4.45
CA LYS A 133 3.06 -22.85 5.78
C LYS A 133 1.95 -21.91 6.19
N ALA A 134 2.02 -20.66 5.73
CA ALA A 134 0.98 -19.67 5.89
C ALA A 134 0.93 -18.72 4.68
N VAL A 135 -0.24 -18.21 4.40
CA VAL A 135 -0.48 -17.16 3.40
C VAL A 135 -1.07 -15.94 4.11
N VAL A 136 -0.30 -14.87 4.15
CA VAL A 136 -0.73 -13.62 4.78
C VAL A 136 -1.46 -12.75 3.76
N VAL A 137 -2.59 -12.22 4.17
CA VAL A 137 -3.37 -11.22 3.43
C VAL A 137 -3.68 -10.02 4.31
N PRO A 138 -3.85 -8.81 3.74
CA PRO A 138 -4.02 -7.61 4.55
C PRO A 138 -5.41 -7.44 5.15
N SER A 139 -6.42 -8.21 4.68
CA SER A 139 -7.81 -8.02 5.10
C SER A 139 -8.68 -9.25 4.84
N ARG A 140 -9.82 -9.30 5.50
CA ARG A 140 -10.85 -10.33 5.22
C ARG A 140 -11.48 -10.13 3.83
N ALA A 141 -11.64 -8.88 3.40
CA ALA A 141 -12.13 -8.58 2.05
C ALA A 141 -11.19 -9.15 0.98
N HIS A 142 -9.87 -9.12 1.21
CA HIS A 142 -8.91 -9.74 0.29
C HIS A 142 -9.15 -11.25 0.15
N VAL A 143 -9.42 -11.95 1.26
CA VAL A 143 -9.75 -13.40 1.23
C VAL A 143 -10.96 -13.66 0.35
N ALA A 144 -12.01 -12.86 0.51
CA ALA A 144 -13.26 -13.01 -0.24
C ALA A 144 -13.13 -12.72 -1.74
N LEU A 145 -12.20 -11.83 -2.11
CA LEU A 145 -12.00 -11.39 -3.50
C LEU A 145 -10.99 -12.24 -4.27
N SER A 146 -10.05 -12.88 -3.58
CA SER A 146 -8.96 -13.60 -4.23
C SER A 146 -9.40 -14.95 -4.76
N THR A 147 -9.24 -15.14 -6.06
CA THR A 147 -9.46 -16.43 -6.72
C THR A 147 -8.27 -17.39 -6.58
N GLU A 148 -7.10 -16.88 -6.22
CA GLU A 148 -5.90 -17.68 -6.02
C GLU A 148 -5.89 -18.40 -4.67
N LEU A 149 -6.61 -17.87 -3.67
CA LEU A 149 -6.71 -18.44 -2.34
C LEU A 149 -7.69 -19.60 -2.23
N ILE A 150 -8.50 -19.85 -3.28
CA ILE A 150 -9.45 -20.97 -3.31
C ILE A 150 -8.70 -22.30 -3.12
N GLY A 151 -9.05 -23.02 -2.05
CA GLY A 151 -8.41 -24.28 -1.62
C GLY A 151 -7.17 -24.08 -0.73
N PHE A 152 -6.90 -22.86 -0.28
CA PHE A 152 -5.81 -22.55 0.66
C PHE A 152 -6.31 -21.83 1.93
N GLU A 153 -7.60 -21.73 2.14
CA GLU A 153 -8.25 -20.97 3.22
C GLU A 153 -7.70 -21.37 4.61
N GLY A 154 -7.42 -22.67 4.81
CA GLY A 154 -6.87 -23.18 6.06
C GLY A 154 -5.44 -22.70 6.41
N LYS A 155 -4.76 -22.06 5.45
CA LYS A 155 -3.43 -21.48 5.64
C LYS A 155 -3.45 -19.95 5.69
N VAL A 156 -4.62 -19.33 5.52
CA VAL A 156 -4.73 -17.88 5.44
C VAL A 156 -4.67 -17.25 6.83
N GLU A 157 -3.77 -16.28 6.96
CA GLU A 157 -3.62 -15.42 8.14
C GLU A 157 -3.90 -13.98 7.74
N VAL A 158 -4.80 -13.31 8.45
CA VAL A 158 -5.11 -11.91 8.19
C VAL A 158 -4.23 -11.04 9.07
N ILE A 159 -3.23 -10.39 8.45
CA ILE A 159 -2.36 -9.41 9.10
C ILE A 159 -2.44 -8.12 8.31
N PRO A 160 -3.11 -7.08 8.83
CA PRO A 160 -3.21 -5.79 8.15
C PRO A 160 -1.83 -5.18 7.87
N PHE A 161 -1.72 -4.48 6.76
CA PHE A 161 -0.53 -3.67 6.50
C PHE A 161 -0.47 -2.51 7.48
N GLY A 162 0.75 -2.16 7.87
CA GLY A 162 1.04 -1.05 8.75
C GLY A 162 1.94 -0.03 8.07
N ILE A 163 1.94 1.18 8.61
CA ILE A 163 2.81 2.28 8.18
C ILE A 163 3.71 2.72 9.35
N ASP A 164 4.82 3.39 9.04
CA ASP A 164 5.55 4.16 10.06
C ASP A 164 4.75 5.45 10.32
N GLU A 165 3.87 5.38 11.31
CA GLU A 165 2.97 6.47 11.68
C GLU A 165 3.73 7.74 12.10
N ARG A 166 4.96 7.59 12.62
CA ARG A 166 5.79 8.71 13.11
C ARG A 166 6.14 9.69 12.00
N ARG A 167 6.23 9.20 10.77
CA ARG A 167 6.48 10.05 9.58
C ARG A 167 5.33 11.03 9.31
N TRP A 168 4.12 10.72 9.78
CA TRP A 168 2.88 11.44 9.48
C TRP A 168 2.36 12.25 10.67
N MET A 169 2.94 12.05 11.85
CA MET A 169 2.57 12.79 13.04
C MET A 169 3.14 14.21 12.96
N PHE A 170 2.31 15.18 13.34
CA PHE A 170 2.69 16.59 13.54
C PHE A 170 2.78 17.48 12.31
N VAL A 171 1.59 17.88 11.87
CA VAL A 171 1.49 19.22 11.30
C VAL A 171 0.15 19.81 11.72
N PRO A 172 0.14 21.03 12.26
CA PRO A 172 -1.11 21.67 12.64
C PRO A 172 -2.03 21.78 11.43
N PRO A 173 -3.37 21.74 11.64
CA PRO A 173 -4.30 21.98 10.56
C PRO A 173 -4.05 23.36 9.96
N PRO A 174 -4.30 23.55 8.65
CA PRO A 174 -4.23 24.84 8.01
C PRO A 174 -5.13 25.86 8.74
N PRO A 175 -4.82 27.17 8.65
CA PRO A 175 -5.63 28.21 9.28
C PRO A 175 -7.09 28.10 8.85
N PRO A 176 -8.06 28.28 9.79
CA PRO A 176 -9.49 28.10 9.51
C PRO A 176 -10.05 29.08 8.47
N ASP A 177 -9.39 30.22 8.24
CA ASP A 177 -9.83 31.27 7.34
C ASP A 177 -9.42 31.05 5.87
N ALA A 178 -8.64 30.02 5.56
CA ALA A 178 -8.27 29.66 4.21
C ALA A 178 -9.33 28.76 3.56
N PRO A 179 -9.55 28.84 2.22
CA PRO A 179 -10.38 27.87 1.52
C PRO A 179 -9.90 26.45 1.80
N ALA A 180 -10.85 25.56 2.10
CA ALA A 180 -10.54 24.17 2.41
C ALA A 180 -9.78 23.49 1.24
N ARG A 181 -8.87 22.58 1.57
CA ARG A 181 -8.02 21.87 0.62
C ARG A 181 -8.22 20.37 0.75
N ALA A 182 -8.76 19.78 -0.31
CA ALA A 182 -8.74 18.33 -0.47
C ALA A 182 -7.40 17.90 -1.10
N ILE A 183 -6.91 16.71 -0.76
CA ILE A 183 -5.74 16.12 -1.40
C ILE A 183 -6.07 14.74 -1.96
N PHE A 184 -5.57 14.47 -3.16
CA PHE A 184 -5.47 13.14 -3.75
C PHE A 184 -3.98 12.78 -3.89
N ILE A 185 -3.58 11.59 -3.45
CA ILE A 185 -2.22 11.07 -3.63
C ILE A 185 -2.30 9.69 -4.26
N GLY A 186 -1.67 9.52 -5.42
CA GLY A 186 -1.59 8.23 -6.10
C GLY A 186 -1.32 8.29 -7.59
N ARG A 187 -1.14 7.13 -8.20
CA ARG A 187 -0.98 7.03 -9.65
C ARG A 187 -2.25 7.49 -10.37
N LEU A 188 -2.09 8.27 -11.41
CA LEU A 188 -3.21 8.74 -12.24
C LEU A 188 -3.55 7.69 -13.30
N VAL A 189 -4.36 6.72 -12.88
CA VAL A 189 -4.87 5.59 -13.68
C VAL A 189 -6.40 5.53 -13.56
N PRO A 190 -7.12 4.93 -14.54
CA PRO A 190 -8.58 5.01 -14.60
C PRO A 190 -9.29 4.58 -13.31
N TYR A 191 -8.82 3.50 -12.67
CA TYR A 191 -9.51 2.97 -11.50
C TYR A 191 -9.45 3.87 -10.26
N LYS A 192 -8.55 4.85 -10.23
CA LYS A 192 -8.44 5.83 -9.13
C LYS A 192 -9.54 6.88 -9.10
N GLY A 193 -10.34 7.01 -10.17
CA GLY A 193 -11.55 7.83 -10.20
C GLY A 193 -11.34 9.33 -10.07
N VAL A 194 -10.16 9.85 -10.43
CA VAL A 194 -9.86 11.29 -10.34
C VAL A 194 -10.77 12.13 -11.25
N ASP A 195 -11.26 11.56 -12.35
CA ASP A 195 -12.25 12.19 -13.20
C ASP A 195 -13.60 12.43 -12.50
N ILE A 196 -14.00 11.49 -11.62
CA ILE A 196 -15.20 11.63 -10.79
C ILE A 196 -14.98 12.74 -9.75
N LEU A 197 -13.78 12.79 -9.15
CA LEU A 197 -13.40 13.83 -8.21
C LEU A 197 -13.44 15.22 -8.84
N LEU A 198 -12.95 15.39 -10.06
CA LEU A 198 -13.00 16.66 -10.79
C LEU A 198 -14.45 17.12 -11.05
N ARG A 199 -15.34 16.20 -11.44
CA ARG A 199 -16.77 16.47 -11.62
C ARG A 199 -17.48 16.82 -10.30
N ALA A 200 -17.07 16.21 -9.20
CA ALA A 200 -17.58 16.56 -7.88
C ALA A 200 -17.06 17.94 -7.42
N LEU A 201 -15.80 18.27 -7.71
CA LEU A 201 -15.18 19.54 -7.40
C LEU A 201 -15.89 20.71 -8.10
N GLU A 202 -16.39 20.51 -9.32
CA GLU A 202 -17.20 21.52 -10.05
C GLU A 202 -18.37 22.04 -9.18
N ARG A 203 -18.98 21.15 -8.38
CA ARG A 203 -20.15 21.45 -7.54
C ARG A 203 -19.81 22.06 -6.19
N VAL A 204 -18.52 22.21 -5.85
CA VAL A 204 -18.05 22.76 -4.57
C VAL A 204 -17.08 23.92 -4.84
N PRO A 205 -17.60 25.15 -5.11
CA PRO A 205 -16.79 26.26 -5.63
C PRO A 205 -15.68 26.73 -4.66
N ASP A 206 -15.87 26.61 -3.36
CA ASP A 206 -14.94 27.10 -2.33
C ASP A 206 -13.85 26.08 -1.98
N LEU A 207 -13.84 24.90 -2.63
CA LEU A 207 -12.85 23.85 -2.38
C LEU A 207 -11.69 23.91 -3.37
N ARG A 208 -10.48 23.77 -2.89
CA ARG A 208 -9.26 23.54 -3.67
C ARG A 208 -8.86 22.07 -3.65
N LEU A 209 -8.25 21.60 -4.72
CA LEU A 209 -7.78 20.22 -4.86
C LEU A 209 -6.29 20.18 -5.17
N GLU A 210 -5.55 19.48 -4.33
CA GLU A 210 -4.15 19.14 -4.51
C GLU A 210 -4.06 17.73 -5.10
N VAL A 211 -3.42 17.56 -6.26
CA VAL A 211 -3.23 16.24 -6.89
C VAL A 211 -1.76 15.91 -6.93
N VAL A 212 -1.38 14.89 -6.16
CA VAL A 212 0.00 14.39 -6.09
C VAL A 212 0.09 13.03 -6.79
N GLY A 213 0.98 12.96 -7.77
CA GLY A 213 1.23 11.75 -8.55
C GLY A 213 1.18 11.98 -10.04
N THR A 214 1.61 10.96 -10.77
CA THR A 214 1.66 10.93 -12.24
C THR A 214 0.96 9.68 -12.76
N GLY A 215 0.76 9.62 -14.07
CA GLY A 215 0.18 8.46 -14.74
C GLY A 215 -0.38 8.78 -16.11
N PRO A 216 -0.80 7.75 -16.86
CA PRO A 216 -1.27 7.90 -18.23
C PRO A 216 -2.52 8.76 -18.36
N GLU A 217 -3.32 8.91 -17.29
CA GLU A 217 -4.54 9.72 -17.29
C GLU A 217 -4.27 11.24 -17.14
N LEU A 218 -3.06 11.67 -16.76
CA LEU A 218 -2.79 13.08 -16.46
C LEU A 218 -3.20 14.05 -17.60
N PRO A 219 -2.88 13.80 -18.89
CA PRO A 219 -3.30 14.70 -19.97
C PRO A 219 -4.82 14.81 -20.08
N ARG A 220 -5.54 13.68 -20.03
CA ARG A 220 -7.00 13.62 -20.09
C ARG A 220 -7.65 14.36 -18.91
N LEU A 221 -7.10 14.16 -17.71
CA LEU A 221 -7.62 14.80 -16.49
C LEU A 221 -7.43 16.32 -16.50
N ARG A 222 -6.31 16.83 -17.04
CA ARG A 222 -6.10 18.28 -17.23
C ARG A 222 -7.10 18.88 -18.22
N THR A 223 -7.32 18.22 -19.36
CA THR A 223 -8.35 18.63 -20.32
C THR A 223 -9.74 18.63 -19.69
N LEU A 224 -10.07 17.62 -18.90
CA LEU A 224 -11.34 17.56 -18.17
C LEU A 224 -11.47 18.71 -17.16
N ALA A 225 -10.42 19.03 -16.41
CA ALA A 225 -10.45 20.16 -15.47
C ALA A 225 -10.70 21.51 -16.17
N GLN A 226 -10.15 21.70 -17.38
CA GLN A 226 -10.43 22.87 -18.22
C GLN A 226 -11.89 22.91 -18.67
N ALA A 227 -12.41 21.78 -19.18
CA ALA A 227 -13.79 21.68 -19.66
C ALA A 227 -14.84 21.92 -18.56
N LEU A 228 -14.49 21.57 -17.30
CA LEU A 228 -15.31 21.78 -16.10
C LEU A 228 -15.07 23.17 -15.45
N ALA A 229 -14.21 24.01 -16.01
CA ALA A 229 -13.83 25.33 -15.48
C ALA A 229 -13.33 25.26 -14.00
N VAL A 230 -12.59 24.19 -13.63
CA VAL A 230 -12.03 24.01 -12.28
C VAL A 230 -10.50 24.08 -12.24
N SER A 231 -9.84 24.37 -13.36
CA SER A 231 -8.37 24.33 -13.49
C SER A 231 -7.64 25.24 -12.50
N ASP A 232 -8.16 26.40 -12.19
CA ASP A 232 -7.62 27.39 -11.24
C ASP A 232 -7.70 26.93 -9.77
N ARG A 233 -8.55 25.94 -9.51
CA ARG A 233 -8.73 25.32 -8.18
C ARG A 233 -7.99 23.99 -8.02
N VAL A 234 -7.38 23.46 -9.10
CA VAL A 234 -6.65 22.18 -9.08
C VAL A 234 -5.16 22.43 -9.25
N ARG A 235 -4.38 22.03 -8.24
CA ARG A 235 -2.92 22.07 -8.29
C ARG A 235 -2.36 20.68 -8.57
N TRP A 236 -1.65 20.53 -9.68
CA TRP A 236 -1.00 19.30 -10.10
C TRP A 236 0.48 19.32 -9.70
N TRP A 237 0.85 18.47 -8.74
CA TRP A 237 2.24 18.42 -8.23
C TRP A 237 3.14 17.49 -9.06
N GLY A 238 2.56 16.57 -9.83
CA GLY A 238 3.33 15.53 -10.51
C GLY A 238 3.90 14.50 -9.55
N GLU A 239 5.04 13.92 -9.91
CA GLU A 239 5.79 13.04 -9.03
C GLU A 239 6.39 13.87 -7.87
N TYR A 240 6.21 13.36 -6.65
CA TYR A 240 6.62 14.07 -5.46
C TYR A 240 7.50 13.17 -4.60
N PRO A 241 8.61 13.68 -4.04
CA PRO A 241 9.50 12.89 -3.19
C PRO A 241 8.75 12.27 -2.02
N ASP A 242 9.01 11.00 -1.76
CA ASP A 242 8.30 10.25 -0.72
C ASP A 242 8.50 10.87 0.67
N ASP A 243 9.70 11.38 0.94
CA ASP A 243 10.05 12.01 2.23
C ASP A 243 9.31 13.34 2.48
N ASP A 244 8.86 14.00 1.42
CA ASP A 244 8.13 15.27 1.50
C ASP A 244 6.59 15.10 1.50
N LEU A 245 6.07 13.88 1.23
CA LEU A 245 4.63 13.59 1.23
C LEU A 245 3.93 13.94 2.54
N PRO A 246 4.52 13.69 3.73
CA PRO A 246 3.89 14.08 5.00
C PRO A 246 3.60 15.57 5.07
N ARG A 247 4.51 16.42 4.56
CA ARG A 247 4.29 17.86 4.52
C ARG A 247 3.12 18.25 3.60
N ARG A 248 3.00 17.58 2.44
CA ARG A 248 1.84 17.84 1.54
C ARG A 248 0.53 17.39 2.16
N MET A 249 0.51 16.24 2.82
CA MET A 249 -0.65 15.76 3.55
C MET A 249 -1.06 16.75 4.66
N ALA A 250 -0.07 17.33 5.30
CA ALA A 250 -0.27 18.30 6.38
C ALA A 250 -0.90 19.61 5.92
N ASP A 251 -0.56 20.07 4.71
CA ASP A 251 -1.13 21.28 4.12
C ASP A 251 -2.61 21.09 3.67
N ALA A 252 -3.13 19.85 3.68
CA ALA A 252 -4.48 19.52 3.30
C ALA A 252 -5.41 19.36 4.51
N ASP A 253 -6.69 19.64 4.31
CA ASP A 253 -7.74 19.47 5.33
C ASP A 253 -8.24 18.03 5.40
N PHE A 254 -8.29 17.31 4.27
CA PHE A 254 -8.74 15.93 4.17
C PHE A 254 -8.24 15.25 2.89
N LEU A 255 -8.15 13.91 2.94
CA LEU A 255 -7.81 13.08 1.79
C LEU A 255 -9.08 12.63 1.07
N VAL A 256 -9.00 12.53 -0.26
CA VAL A 256 -10.05 11.90 -1.10
C VAL A 256 -9.43 10.75 -1.89
N LEU A 257 -9.96 9.54 -1.71
CA LEU A 257 -9.59 8.34 -2.47
C LEU A 257 -10.83 7.79 -3.20
N PRO A 258 -11.18 8.34 -4.38
CA PRO A 258 -12.42 8.02 -5.09
C PRO A 258 -12.30 6.80 -5.99
N SER A 259 -11.50 5.82 -5.61
CA SER A 259 -11.22 4.63 -6.39
C SER A 259 -12.50 3.85 -6.73
N VAL A 260 -12.58 3.30 -7.95
CA VAL A 260 -13.82 2.73 -8.50
C VAL A 260 -13.77 1.22 -8.75
N THR A 261 -12.63 0.58 -8.49
CA THR A 261 -12.49 -0.88 -8.61
C THR A 261 -11.68 -1.46 -7.46
N VAL A 262 -11.83 -2.76 -7.23
CA VAL A 262 -11.12 -3.53 -6.20
C VAL A 262 -9.60 -3.61 -6.43
N GLU A 263 -9.06 -3.03 -7.50
CA GLU A 263 -7.62 -2.84 -7.67
C GLU A 263 -7.04 -1.93 -6.57
N GLU A 264 -7.86 -1.13 -5.93
CA GLU A 264 -7.55 -0.47 -4.67
C GLU A 264 -7.70 -1.46 -3.51
N MET A 265 -6.70 -2.31 -3.35
CA MET A 265 -6.79 -3.43 -2.40
C MET A 265 -6.80 -2.99 -0.94
N PHE A 266 -5.94 -2.04 -0.55
CA PHE A 266 -5.76 -1.68 0.85
C PHE A 266 -5.80 -0.17 1.12
N GLY A 267 -5.25 0.64 0.21
CA GLY A 267 -5.27 2.09 0.34
C GLY A 267 -4.33 2.61 1.43
N LEU A 268 -3.02 2.30 1.36
CA LEU A 268 -2.02 2.79 2.34
C LEU A 268 -2.10 4.30 2.57
N VAL A 269 -2.41 5.07 1.52
CA VAL A 269 -2.57 6.53 1.62
C VAL A 269 -3.70 6.94 2.57
N VAL A 270 -4.70 6.08 2.77
CA VAL A 270 -5.77 6.30 3.77
C VAL A 270 -5.19 6.23 5.18
N LEU A 271 -4.34 5.24 5.47
CA LEU A 271 -3.63 5.16 6.75
C LEU A 271 -2.71 6.37 6.97
N GLU A 272 -2.01 6.79 5.91
CA GLU A 272 -1.11 7.94 5.93
C GLU A 272 -1.86 9.23 6.28
N ALA A 273 -3.01 9.46 5.65
CA ALA A 273 -3.88 10.60 5.95
C ALA A 273 -4.42 10.54 7.39
N MET A 274 -4.91 9.37 7.81
CA MET A 274 -5.40 9.16 9.17
C MET A 274 -4.29 9.39 10.21
N ALA A 275 -3.07 8.90 9.97
CA ALA A 275 -1.93 9.15 10.85
C ALA A 275 -1.58 10.64 10.94
N ALA A 276 -1.74 11.38 9.84
CA ALA A 276 -1.59 12.83 9.80
C ALA A 276 -2.78 13.59 10.44
N GLY A 277 -3.75 12.89 11.01
CA GLY A 277 -4.95 13.50 11.60
C GLY A 277 -5.90 14.08 10.55
N ARG A 278 -5.81 13.65 9.30
CA ARG A 278 -6.70 14.09 8.23
C ARG A 278 -7.83 13.09 8.05
N PRO A 279 -9.09 13.53 8.11
CA PRO A 279 -10.22 12.66 7.76
C PRO A 279 -10.14 12.27 6.29
N VAL A 280 -10.82 11.19 5.93
CA VAL A 280 -10.74 10.65 4.59
C VAL A 280 -12.14 10.54 3.97
N ILE A 281 -12.24 10.74 2.66
CA ILE A 281 -13.41 10.36 1.86
C ILE A 281 -13.00 9.19 0.98
N THR A 282 -13.69 8.06 1.12
CA THR A 282 -13.45 6.86 0.33
C THR A 282 -14.74 6.39 -0.34
N THR A 283 -14.62 5.54 -1.33
CA THR A 283 -15.77 4.91 -1.97
C THR A 283 -16.09 3.56 -1.31
N ALA A 284 -17.34 3.12 -1.40
CA ALA A 284 -17.85 1.86 -0.86
C ALA A 284 -17.35 0.63 -1.65
N LEU A 285 -16.02 0.55 -1.83
CA LEU A 285 -15.38 -0.61 -2.46
C LEU A 285 -15.46 -1.83 -1.54
N PRO A 286 -15.77 -3.02 -2.05
CA PRO A 286 -15.66 -4.26 -1.29
C PRO A 286 -14.18 -4.68 -1.13
N SER A 287 -13.33 -3.81 -0.59
CA SER A 287 -11.89 -4.02 -0.40
C SER A 287 -11.50 -3.65 1.02
N ALA A 288 -10.22 -3.83 1.37
CA ALA A 288 -9.70 -3.47 2.68
C ALA A 288 -9.85 -1.97 3.02
N VAL A 289 -10.04 -1.11 2.04
CA VAL A 289 -10.29 0.33 2.28
C VAL A 289 -11.45 0.54 3.27
N ARG A 290 -12.50 -0.28 3.20
CA ARG A 290 -13.63 -0.23 4.17
C ARG A 290 -13.28 -0.78 5.56
N GLU A 291 -12.29 -1.66 5.65
CA GLU A 291 -11.79 -2.13 6.95
C GLU A 291 -10.87 -1.07 7.60
N VAL A 292 -10.22 -0.24 6.80
CA VAL A 292 -9.36 0.87 7.25
C VAL A 292 -10.21 2.08 7.64
N ASN A 293 -10.99 2.62 6.70
CA ASN A 293 -11.89 3.74 6.95
C ASN A 293 -13.22 3.24 7.51
N VAL A 294 -13.55 3.67 8.74
CA VAL A 294 -14.85 3.38 9.38
C VAL A 294 -15.77 4.58 9.14
N PRO A 295 -16.81 4.44 8.28
CA PRO A 295 -17.68 5.55 7.92
C PRO A 295 -18.32 6.23 9.13
N GLY A 296 -18.32 7.57 9.15
CA GLY A 296 -18.83 8.39 10.26
C GLY A 296 -17.93 8.45 11.51
N THR A 297 -16.88 7.61 11.57
CA THR A 297 -15.94 7.57 12.69
C THR A 297 -14.56 8.13 12.30
N THR A 298 -13.96 7.62 11.21
CA THR A 298 -12.62 8.04 10.77
C THR A 298 -12.64 8.82 9.47
N GLY A 299 -13.79 8.83 8.78
CA GLY A 299 -13.99 9.51 7.51
C GLY A 299 -15.41 9.34 7.01
N LEU A 300 -15.62 9.70 5.75
CA LEU A 300 -16.86 9.50 5.02
C LEU A 300 -16.71 8.42 3.96
N GLU A 301 -17.82 7.76 3.63
CA GLU A 301 -17.89 6.79 2.54
C GLU A 301 -19.00 7.20 1.57
N VAL A 302 -18.73 7.11 0.27
CA VAL A 302 -19.71 7.43 -0.79
C VAL A 302 -19.90 6.26 -1.74
N PRO A 303 -21.05 6.14 -2.42
CA PRO A 303 -21.25 5.13 -3.45
C PRO A 303 -20.22 5.25 -4.58
N LEU A 304 -19.95 4.11 -5.24
CA LEU A 304 -19.06 4.06 -6.41
C LEU A 304 -19.61 4.93 -7.54
N ARG A 305 -18.74 5.74 -8.14
CA ARG A 305 -19.04 6.57 -9.32
C ARG A 305 -20.17 7.60 -9.11
N ASP A 306 -20.57 7.86 -7.88
CA ASP A 306 -21.60 8.86 -7.56
C ASP A 306 -20.98 10.24 -7.35
N VAL A 307 -21.04 11.06 -8.41
CA VAL A 307 -20.54 12.45 -8.39
C VAL A 307 -21.29 13.30 -7.39
N GLY A 308 -22.62 13.08 -7.22
CA GLY A 308 -23.46 13.86 -6.31
C GLY A 308 -23.11 13.59 -4.85
N ALA A 309 -23.05 12.31 -4.47
CA ALA A 309 -22.68 11.90 -3.11
C ALA A 309 -21.23 12.35 -2.79
N LEU A 310 -20.32 12.25 -3.75
CA LEU A 310 -18.94 12.73 -3.55
C LEU A 310 -18.90 14.25 -3.36
N ALA A 311 -19.64 15.03 -4.16
CA ALA A 311 -19.71 16.47 -4.01
C ALA A 311 -20.29 16.88 -2.63
N GLN A 312 -21.32 16.18 -2.16
CA GLN A 312 -21.89 16.40 -0.84
C GLN A 312 -20.88 16.11 0.27
N ALA A 313 -20.15 15.00 0.19
CA ALA A 313 -19.10 14.64 1.16
C ALA A 313 -17.96 15.66 1.16
N LEU A 314 -17.52 16.11 -0.04
CA LEU A 314 -16.54 17.19 -0.20
C LEU A 314 -17.02 18.48 0.47
N SER A 315 -18.25 18.91 0.19
CA SER A 315 -18.85 20.10 0.79
C SER A 315 -18.97 19.98 2.31
N THR A 316 -19.39 18.82 2.81
CA THR A 316 -19.49 18.56 4.26
C THR A 316 -18.14 18.75 4.94
N LEU A 317 -17.07 18.12 4.44
CA LEU A 317 -15.74 18.30 5.05
C LEU A 317 -15.14 19.68 4.78
N ALA A 318 -15.48 20.35 3.69
CA ALA A 318 -14.99 21.70 3.42
C ALA A 318 -15.53 22.72 4.43
N HIS A 319 -16.80 22.60 4.85
CA HIS A 319 -17.49 23.60 5.66
C HIS A 319 -17.62 23.25 7.16
N ASP A 320 -17.19 22.04 7.58
CA ASP A 320 -17.25 21.62 8.97
C ASP A 320 -15.87 21.29 9.56
N PRO A 321 -15.12 22.28 10.05
CA PRO A 321 -13.83 22.06 10.70
C PRO A 321 -13.90 21.19 11.94
N ALA A 322 -15.01 21.27 12.71
CA ALA A 322 -15.19 20.48 13.92
C ALA A 322 -15.34 19.00 13.59
N LEU A 323 -16.08 18.67 12.50
CA LEU A 323 -16.19 17.33 11.99
C LEU A 323 -14.82 16.82 11.49
N ARG A 324 -14.08 17.64 10.72
CA ARG A 324 -12.71 17.27 10.28
C ARG A 324 -11.83 16.90 11.46
N HIS A 325 -11.81 17.73 12.49
CA HIS A 325 -11.01 17.49 13.70
C HIS A 325 -11.41 16.20 14.42
N ARG A 326 -12.69 15.97 14.63
CA ARG A 326 -13.23 14.78 15.30
C ARG A 326 -12.88 13.49 14.54
N LEU A 327 -13.13 13.46 13.23
CA LEU A 327 -12.83 12.29 12.37
C LEU A 327 -11.31 12.06 12.28
N GLY A 328 -10.52 13.12 12.12
CA GLY A 328 -9.06 13.05 12.05
C GLY A 328 -8.45 12.47 13.32
N GLN A 329 -8.88 12.92 14.50
CA GLN A 329 -8.42 12.36 15.79
C GLN A 329 -8.79 10.88 15.94
N ALA A 330 -10.00 10.49 15.52
CA ALA A 330 -10.39 9.09 15.55
C ALA A 330 -9.55 8.24 14.58
N GLY A 331 -9.22 8.79 13.40
CA GLY A 331 -8.31 8.20 12.45
C GLY A 331 -6.92 7.94 13.04
N GLN A 332 -6.33 8.96 13.70
CA GLN A 332 -5.02 8.82 14.35
C GLN A 332 -5.00 7.70 15.39
N ARG A 333 -6.00 7.68 16.29
CA ARG A 333 -6.12 6.62 17.30
C ARG A 333 -6.20 5.23 16.64
N ARG A 334 -7.04 5.09 15.63
CA ARG A 334 -7.20 3.82 14.92
C ARG A 334 -5.91 3.32 14.27
N VAL A 335 -5.11 4.22 13.66
CA VAL A 335 -3.80 3.85 13.10
C VAL A 335 -2.86 3.42 14.20
N ALA A 336 -2.75 4.17 15.28
CA ALA A 336 -1.88 3.85 16.40
C ALA A 336 -2.22 2.50 17.06
N GLU A 337 -3.48 2.12 17.10
CA GLU A 337 -3.94 0.87 17.73
C GLU A 337 -3.80 -0.36 16.81
N HIS A 338 -3.96 -0.19 15.48
CA HIS A 338 -4.15 -1.34 14.59
C HIS A 338 -3.24 -1.42 13.39
N PHE A 339 -2.65 -0.30 12.95
CA PHE A 339 -2.01 -0.19 11.63
C PHE A 339 -0.62 0.41 11.67
N THR A 340 0.10 0.25 12.79
CA THR A 340 1.50 0.67 12.88
C THR A 340 2.43 -0.37 12.22
N GLN A 341 3.57 0.10 11.76
CA GLN A 341 4.63 -0.78 11.26
C GLN A 341 5.07 -1.80 12.32
N SER A 342 5.16 -1.38 13.59
CA SER A 342 5.55 -2.28 14.70
C SER A 342 4.52 -3.40 14.89
N THR A 343 3.23 -3.07 14.96
CA THR A 343 2.15 -4.07 15.09
C THR A 343 2.16 -5.07 13.93
N MET A 344 2.37 -4.60 12.70
CA MET A 344 2.50 -5.47 11.54
C MET A 344 3.71 -6.41 11.67
N ALA A 345 4.88 -5.89 12.04
CA ALA A 345 6.09 -6.67 12.19
C ALA A 345 5.99 -7.70 13.33
N GLU A 346 5.46 -7.30 14.48
CA GLU A 346 5.25 -8.18 15.64
C GLU A 346 4.34 -9.37 15.29
N ARG A 347 3.23 -9.12 14.59
CA ARG A 347 2.32 -10.19 14.14
C ARG A 347 2.98 -11.16 13.16
N HIS A 348 3.80 -10.64 12.22
CA HIS A 348 4.54 -11.50 11.30
C HIS A 348 5.62 -12.32 12.03
N VAL A 349 6.36 -11.70 12.94
CA VAL A 349 7.37 -12.39 13.75
C VAL A 349 6.75 -13.49 14.60
N ALA A 350 5.61 -13.21 15.24
CA ALA A 350 4.86 -14.23 15.99
C ALA A 350 4.39 -15.39 15.10
N LEU A 351 3.96 -15.09 13.87
CA LEU A 351 3.63 -16.11 12.88
C LEU A 351 4.85 -16.97 12.51
N TYR A 352 6.00 -16.35 12.28
CA TYR A 352 7.24 -17.10 11.97
C TYR A 352 7.66 -18.00 13.12
N GLN A 353 7.63 -17.52 14.35
CA GLN A 353 7.95 -18.30 15.55
C GLN A 353 7.03 -19.51 15.67
N ARG A 354 5.72 -19.32 15.55
CA ARG A 354 4.72 -20.40 15.59
C ARG A 354 4.97 -21.47 14.51
N ILE A 355 5.39 -21.07 13.31
CA ILE A 355 5.71 -21.98 12.21
C ILE A 355 7.00 -22.76 12.50
N LEU A 356 8.00 -22.14 13.13
CA LEU A 356 9.26 -22.79 13.47
C LEU A 356 9.12 -23.78 14.63
N GLU A 357 8.26 -23.46 15.59
CA GLU A 357 7.93 -24.35 16.73
C GLU A 357 7.12 -25.56 16.29
N ASN A 358 6.27 -25.40 15.27
CA ASN A 358 5.44 -26.51 14.76
C ASN A 358 5.64 -26.74 13.25
N PRO A 359 6.81 -27.27 12.83
CA PRO A 359 7.18 -27.42 11.42
C PRO A 359 6.31 -28.42 10.65
N ARG A 360 5.58 -29.32 11.35
CA ARG A 360 4.72 -30.34 10.69
C ARG A 360 3.33 -29.84 10.34
N GLY A 361 2.88 -28.68 10.89
CA GLY A 361 1.52 -28.17 10.71
C GLY A 361 0.51 -29.00 11.52
N LYS A 362 -0.65 -28.45 11.79
CA LYS A 362 -1.79 -29.26 12.26
C LYS A 362 -2.23 -30.17 11.09
N GLU A 363 -2.16 -31.46 11.29
CA GLU A 363 -2.93 -32.43 10.49
C GLU A 363 -4.42 -32.15 10.62
#